data_9424e59a1a2f5880f2d0f3a37068e09a
#
_entry.id   9424e59a1a2f5880f2d0f3a37068e09a
#
_cell.length_a   1.000
_cell.length_b   1.000
_cell.length_c   1.000
_cell.angle_alpha   90.00
_cell.angle_beta   90.00
_cell.angle_gamma   90.00
#
_symmetry.space_group_name_H-M   'P 1'
#
loop_
_entity.id
_entity.type
_entity.pdbx_description
1 polymer ?
#
loop_
_entity_poly.entity_id
_entity_poly.type
_entity_poly.pdbx_seq_one_letter_code
_entity_poly.pdbx_strand_id
1 'polypeptide(L)'
;MRSARFLMHSARCLLIAAFATGIASAQTCDRACLKTTLDQYLNAVVKHDTSAAPLFVGFRQTDNGVVVRPGTGTWQSITALGDIHRKFFDPVSGQAAYLGLIKEGAATDIATLRLRVENRQITEAEWVIAREGAIGPSGTTAGNLYNLAGFIAEPPPDRTVPQNQRASREVLIAIANSYFDGLTTHDGSIIKAHEGCTRNENGTHTAGPNPNAGTGARGGPGGRGDCRSNLTNFNVSLISARRYPVVDVEQQALVGFGIFLRKPGTTLMRNLLAEWFFVDNNKIRNIWASMFYPTNDLPVPNWPPYEGNFPVAAEFAARAAPAAAGPGRGAGRQ
;
A
#
# COMPACT_ATOMS: atom_id res chain seq x y z
N MET A 1 90.33 34.21 -15.36
CA MET A 1 90.17 33.10 -16.21
C MET A 1 89.62 31.87 -15.56
N ARG A 2 88.43 31.73 -15.16
CA ARG A 2 87.74 30.47 -14.85
C ARG A 2 86.23 30.75 -14.90
N SER A 3 85.56 30.21 -15.91
CA SER A 3 84.11 30.29 -16.09
C SER A 3 83.36 29.44 -15.06
N ALA A 4 82.45 30.04 -14.36
CA ALA A 4 81.50 29.37 -13.50
C ALA A 4 80.18 29.18 -14.25
N ARG A 5 79.79 27.93 -14.54
CA ARG A 5 78.46 27.58 -15.07
C ARG A 5 77.49 27.47 -13.95
N PHE A 6 76.42 28.30 -14.00
CA PHE A 6 75.26 28.16 -13.14
C PHE A 6 74.28 27.13 -13.72
N LEU A 7 74.02 26.05 -13.01
CA LEU A 7 72.94 25.09 -13.33
C LEU A 7 71.63 25.58 -12.66
N MET A 8 70.68 25.99 -13.45
CA MET A 8 69.31 26.24 -13.01
C MET A 8 68.55 24.90 -12.95
N HIS A 9 68.17 24.48 -11.72
CA HIS A 9 67.26 23.36 -11.50
C HIS A 9 65.81 23.91 -11.48
N SER A 10 65.02 23.61 -12.54
CA SER A 10 63.59 23.92 -12.59
C SER A 10 62.82 22.87 -11.82
N ALA A 11 62.37 23.21 -10.62
CA ALA A 11 61.43 22.40 -9.85
C ALA A 11 60.04 22.53 -10.43
N ARG A 12 59.51 21.53 -11.10
CA ARG A 12 58.10 21.42 -11.53
C ARG A 12 57.30 20.93 -10.34
N CYS A 13 56.53 21.84 -9.69
CA CYS A 13 55.50 21.46 -8.76
C CYS A 13 54.30 20.88 -9.53
N LEU A 14 54.09 19.54 -9.43
CA LEU A 14 52.82 18.92 -9.84
C LEU A 14 51.78 19.19 -8.76
N LEU A 15 50.81 20.07 -9.07
CA LEU A 15 49.58 20.22 -8.31
C LEU A 15 48.65 19.05 -8.65
N ILE A 16 48.58 18.06 -7.78
CA ILE A 16 47.55 16.98 -7.82
C ILE A 16 46.28 17.56 -7.26
N ALA A 17 45.34 17.98 -8.13
CA ALA A 17 43.99 18.32 -7.74
C ALA A 17 43.26 17.01 -7.38
N ALA A 18 43.09 16.73 -6.08
CA ALA A 18 42.27 15.66 -5.60
C ALA A 18 40.79 16.05 -5.85
N PHE A 19 40.17 15.51 -6.89
CA PHE A 19 38.73 15.53 -7.05
C PHE A 19 38.13 14.62 -5.98
N ALA A 20 37.68 15.17 -4.88
CA ALA A 20 36.79 14.49 -3.94
C ALA A 20 35.44 14.31 -4.65
N THR A 21 35.23 13.16 -5.27
CA THR A 21 33.90 12.71 -5.70
C THR A 21 33.09 12.45 -4.43
N GLY A 22 32.39 13.49 -3.97
CA GLY A 22 31.39 13.32 -2.93
C GLY A 22 30.34 12.35 -3.44
N ILE A 23 30.33 11.13 -2.90
CA ILE A 23 29.20 10.21 -3.07
C ILE A 23 28.02 10.93 -2.41
N ALA A 24 27.12 11.50 -3.23
CA ALA A 24 25.86 12.03 -2.75
C ALA A 24 25.10 10.83 -2.12
N SER A 25 25.17 10.70 -0.80
CA SER A 25 24.37 9.74 -0.07
C SER A 25 22.90 10.11 -0.35
N ALA A 26 22.14 9.14 -0.91
CA ALA A 26 20.72 9.32 -1.10
C ALA A 26 20.10 9.71 0.25
N GLN A 27 19.48 10.89 0.30
CA GLN A 27 18.95 11.43 1.54
C GLN A 27 17.70 10.65 1.92
N THR A 28 17.83 9.73 2.88
CA THR A 28 16.70 8.94 3.40
C THR A 28 15.66 9.86 4.03
N CYS A 29 14.39 9.54 3.82
CA CYS A 29 13.26 10.25 4.42
C CYS A 29 12.75 9.43 5.60
N ASP A 30 13.03 9.86 6.81
CA ASP A 30 12.53 9.23 8.03
C ASP A 30 11.02 9.47 8.23
N ARG A 31 10.45 8.98 9.31
CA ARG A 31 9.01 9.10 9.61
C ARG A 31 8.55 10.56 9.65
N ALA A 32 9.34 11.46 10.23
CA ALA A 32 8.99 12.87 10.32
C ALA A 32 9.02 13.56 8.95
N CYS A 33 10.02 13.24 8.15
CA CYS A 33 10.12 13.67 6.76
C CYS A 33 8.94 13.17 5.93
N LEU A 34 8.58 11.88 6.00
CA LEU A 34 7.44 11.30 5.31
C LEU A 34 6.13 11.97 5.71
N LYS A 35 5.95 12.22 7.02
CA LYS A 35 4.78 12.95 7.53
C LYS A 35 4.68 14.35 6.92
N THR A 36 5.77 15.12 6.96
CA THR A 36 5.81 16.47 6.40
C THR A 36 5.51 16.45 4.90
N THR A 37 6.11 15.52 4.16
CA THR A 37 5.93 15.40 2.71
C THR A 37 4.49 15.01 2.35
N LEU A 38 3.87 14.07 3.08
CA LEU A 38 2.47 13.70 2.90
C LEU A 38 1.55 14.89 3.18
N ASP A 39 1.78 15.62 4.28
CA ASP A 39 1.00 16.79 4.65
C ASP A 39 1.12 17.91 3.59
N GLN A 40 2.31 18.15 3.05
CA GLN A 40 2.54 19.09 1.95
C GLN A 40 1.77 18.70 0.69
N TYR A 41 1.83 17.42 0.30
CA TYR A 41 1.10 16.93 -0.87
C TYR A 41 -0.42 17.10 -0.71
N LEU A 42 -0.97 16.65 0.40
CA LEU A 42 -2.41 16.75 0.68
C LEU A 42 -2.88 18.21 0.69
N ASN A 43 -2.12 19.10 1.31
CA ASN A 43 -2.42 20.52 1.32
C ASN A 43 -2.31 21.16 -0.08
N ALA A 44 -1.34 20.74 -0.89
CA ALA A 44 -1.17 21.20 -2.26
C ALA A 44 -2.35 20.76 -3.15
N VAL A 45 -2.81 19.52 -3.01
CA VAL A 45 -3.98 19.01 -3.73
C VAL A 45 -5.25 19.81 -3.36
N VAL A 46 -5.50 20.02 -2.07
CA VAL A 46 -6.66 20.79 -1.59
C VAL A 46 -6.63 22.25 -2.07
N LYS A 47 -5.45 22.83 -2.22
CA LYS A 47 -5.26 24.19 -2.75
C LYS A 47 -5.22 24.26 -4.28
N HIS A 48 -5.27 23.11 -4.95
CA HIS A 48 -5.12 22.99 -6.41
C HIS A 48 -3.79 23.59 -6.93
N ASP A 49 -2.74 23.58 -6.09
CA ASP A 49 -1.44 24.18 -6.35
C ASP A 49 -0.33 23.11 -6.38
N THR A 50 0.02 22.66 -7.58
CA THR A 50 1.06 21.65 -7.76
C THR A 50 2.45 22.13 -7.36
N SER A 51 2.68 23.47 -7.36
CA SER A 51 3.98 24.04 -6.98
C SER A 51 4.25 24.00 -5.48
N ALA A 52 3.18 23.81 -4.68
CA ALA A 52 3.28 23.71 -3.21
C ALA A 52 3.71 22.33 -2.73
N ALA A 53 3.79 21.32 -3.63
CA ALA A 53 4.27 19.96 -3.29
C ALA A 53 5.68 19.74 -3.88
N PRO A 54 6.57 19.03 -3.18
CA PRO A 54 7.92 18.73 -3.66
C PRO A 54 7.89 17.59 -4.70
N LEU A 55 7.25 17.82 -5.85
CA LEU A 55 7.13 16.83 -6.91
C LEU A 55 8.45 16.67 -7.65
N PHE A 56 8.85 15.41 -7.89
CA PHE A 56 9.95 15.09 -8.80
C PHE A 56 9.56 15.39 -10.25
N VAL A 57 10.53 15.74 -11.10
CA VAL A 57 10.28 16.05 -12.50
C VAL A 57 9.60 14.91 -13.28
N GLY A 58 9.89 13.66 -12.90
CA GLY A 58 9.28 12.46 -13.44
C GLY A 58 8.10 11.92 -12.61
N PHE A 59 7.47 12.76 -11.78
CA PHE A 59 6.35 12.38 -10.94
C PHE A 59 5.23 11.70 -11.74
N ARG A 60 4.73 10.57 -11.22
CA ARG A 60 3.63 9.80 -11.79
C ARG A 60 2.48 9.68 -10.80
N GLN A 61 1.26 9.92 -11.26
CA GLN A 61 0.06 9.73 -10.45
C GLN A 61 -0.96 8.85 -11.17
N THR A 62 -1.70 8.07 -10.39
CA THR A 62 -2.93 7.41 -10.86
C THR A 62 -4.11 7.73 -9.93
N ASP A 63 -5.27 7.95 -10.55
CA ASP A 63 -6.57 8.09 -9.89
C ASP A 63 -7.44 6.89 -10.31
N ASN A 64 -7.77 6.00 -9.37
CA ASN A 64 -8.49 4.76 -9.66
C ASN A 64 -7.88 3.95 -10.82
N GLY A 65 -6.54 3.91 -10.88
CA GLY A 65 -5.80 3.18 -11.90
C GLY A 65 -5.53 3.95 -13.19
N VAL A 66 -6.19 5.07 -13.42
CA VAL A 66 -5.98 5.92 -14.61
C VAL A 66 -4.83 6.89 -14.35
N VAL A 67 -3.85 6.94 -15.25
CA VAL A 67 -2.75 7.91 -15.16
C VAL A 67 -3.28 9.32 -15.38
N VAL A 68 -2.97 10.21 -14.45
CA VAL A 68 -3.34 11.63 -14.51
C VAL A 68 -2.10 12.50 -14.43
N ARG A 69 -2.17 13.69 -15.02
CA ARG A 69 -1.10 14.69 -14.94
C ARG A 69 -1.24 15.52 -13.67
N PRO A 70 -0.15 16.05 -13.11
CA PRO A 70 -0.23 17.07 -12.07
C PRO A 70 -1.18 18.20 -12.45
N GLY A 71 -2.02 18.63 -11.52
CA GLY A 71 -3.04 19.65 -11.77
C GLY A 71 -4.32 19.15 -12.43
N THR A 72 -4.47 17.83 -12.68
CA THR A 72 -5.70 17.20 -13.19
C THR A 72 -6.21 16.11 -12.27
N GLY A 73 -7.41 15.58 -12.51
CA GLY A 73 -8.01 14.54 -11.68
C GLY A 73 -8.22 15.02 -10.23
N THR A 74 -7.71 14.29 -9.27
CA THR A 74 -7.82 14.63 -7.84
C THR A 74 -7.28 16.01 -7.47
N TRP A 75 -6.32 16.55 -8.23
CA TRP A 75 -5.85 17.94 -8.06
C TRP A 75 -6.92 18.99 -8.35
N GLN A 76 -7.94 18.66 -9.14
CA GLN A 76 -9.04 19.58 -9.46
C GLN A 76 -10.30 19.29 -8.63
N SER A 77 -10.49 18.03 -8.25
CA SER A 77 -11.74 17.62 -7.62
C SER A 77 -11.72 17.69 -6.10
N ILE A 78 -10.58 17.42 -5.43
CA ILE A 78 -10.50 17.41 -3.97
C ILE A 78 -10.46 18.83 -3.42
N THR A 79 -11.47 19.19 -2.63
CA THR A 79 -11.65 20.54 -2.04
C THR A 79 -11.30 20.59 -0.56
N ALA A 80 -11.33 19.45 0.14
CA ALA A 80 -10.94 19.34 1.55
C ALA A 80 -10.61 17.89 1.93
N LEU A 81 -9.89 17.71 3.03
CA LEU A 81 -9.82 16.44 3.73
C LEU A 81 -10.99 16.34 4.70
N GLY A 82 -11.52 15.12 4.90
CA GLY A 82 -12.55 14.90 5.92
C GLY A 82 -11.94 14.72 7.32
N ASP A 83 -12.81 14.79 8.33
CA ASP A 83 -12.40 14.75 9.74
C ASP A 83 -11.88 13.37 10.17
N ILE A 84 -12.36 12.31 9.52
CA ILE A 84 -11.91 10.95 9.79
C ILE A 84 -10.85 10.55 8.78
N HIS A 85 -9.60 10.48 9.25
CA HIS A 85 -8.48 9.99 8.44
C HIS A 85 -7.35 9.45 9.30
N ARG A 86 -6.51 8.59 8.69
CA ARG A 86 -5.29 8.02 9.27
C ARG A 86 -4.13 8.22 8.31
N LYS A 87 -2.95 8.43 8.86
CA LYS A 87 -1.70 8.59 8.10
C LYS A 87 -0.71 7.54 8.54
N PHE A 88 -0.07 6.89 7.58
CA PHE A 88 0.85 5.78 7.80
C PHE A 88 2.17 6.07 7.13
N PHE A 89 3.26 5.59 7.75
CA PHE A 89 4.61 5.91 7.32
C PHE A 89 5.50 4.69 7.37
N ASP A 90 6.18 4.41 6.25
CA ASP A 90 7.14 3.33 6.11
C ASP A 90 8.51 3.89 5.69
N PRO A 91 9.37 4.25 6.65
CA PRO A 91 10.70 4.78 6.34
C PRO A 91 11.60 3.79 5.60
N VAL A 92 11.34 2.48 5.71
CA VAL A 92 12.14 1.44 5.06
C VAL A 92 11.92 1.48 3.54
N SER A 93 10.67 1.65 3.11
CA SER A 93 10.32 1.76 1.68
C SER A 93 10.31 3.20 1.16
N GLY A 94 10.49 4.20 2.02
CA GLY A 94 10.36 5.60 1.65
C GLY A 94 8.93 5.99 1.24
N GLN A 95 7.90 5.36 1.83
CA GLN A 95 6.52 5.56 1.43
C GLN A 95 5.63 6.01 2.59
N ALA A 96 4.61 6.79 2.23
CA ALA A 96 3.58 7.26 3.15
C ALA A 96 2.21 7.01 2.55
N ALA A 97 1.19 6.91 3.42
CA ALA A 97 -0.17 6.73 2.95
C ALA A 97 -1.20 7.45 3.83
N TYR A 98 -2.35 7.67 3.23
CA TYR A 98 -3.56 8.23 3.83
C TYR A 98 -4.71 7.24 3.63
N LEU A 99 -5.51 7.03 4.66
CA LEU A 99 -6.80 6.34 4.60
C LEU A 99 -7.83 7.22 5.29
N GLY A 100 -8.88 7.62 4.60
CA GLY A 100 -9.90 8.45 5.23
C GLY A 100 -10.87 9.09 4.26
N LEU A 101 -11.56 10.09 4.76
CA LEU A 101 -12.56 10.85 4.01
C LEU A 101 -11.90 12.03 3.28
N ILE A 102 -12.31 12.24 2.03
CA ILE A 102 -12.01 13.43 1.24
C ILE A 102 -13.31 14.08 0.80
N LYS A 103 -13.27 15.37 0.45
CA LYS A 103 -14.41 16.09 -0.13
C LYS A 103 -14.10 16.46 -1.57
N GLU A 104 -15.03 16.13 -2.47
CA GLU A 104 -15.05 16.59 -3.85
C GLU A 104 -16.27 17.51 -4.03
N GLY A 105 -16.09 18.82 -3.76
CA GLY A 105 -17.20 19.76 -3.66
C GLY A 105 -18.15 19.42 -2.51
N ALA A 106 -19.41 19.10 -2.83
CA ALA A 106 -20.41 18.70 -1.85
C ALA A 106 -20.35 17.20 -1.48
N ALA A 107 -19.70 16.37 -2.31
CA ALA A 107 -19.58 14.94 -2.06
C ALA A 107 -18.50 14.67 -1.01
N THR A 108 -18.69 13.59 -0.27
CA THR A 108 -17.67 13.05 0.64
C THR A 108 -17.36 11.63 0.23
N ASP A 109 -16.08 11.32 -0.02
CA ASP A 109 -15.66 10.05 -0.56
C ASP A 109 -14.68 9.35 0.38
N ILE A 110 -14.58 8.02 0.26
CA ILE A 110 -13.64 7.20 1.03
C ILE A 110 -12.43 6.92 0.17
N ALA A 111 -11.25 7.30 0.65
CA ALA A 111 -10.04 7.27 -0.15
C ALA A 111 -8.85 6.62 0.56
N THR A 112 -8.05 5.91 -0.22
CA THR A 112 -6.67 5.58 0.11
C THR A 112 -5.75 6.30 -0.86
N LEU A 113 -4.72 6.97 -0.32
CA LEU A 113 -3.60 7.50 -1.08
C LEU A 113 -2.31 6.81 -0.65
N ARG A 114 -1.46 6.48 -1.59
CA ARG A 114 -0.06 6.11 -1.38
C ARG A 114 0.85 7.12 -2.05
N LEU A 115 1.89 7.54 -1.35
CA LEU A 115 3.01 8.34 -1.89
C LEU A 115 4.31 7.56 -1.81
N ARG A 116 5.17 7.70 -2.82
CA ARG A 116 6.58 7.33 -2.77
C ARG A 116 7.44 8.58 -2.75
N VAL A 117 8.41 8.59 -1.84
CA VAL A 117 9.32 9.71 -1.61
C VAL A 117 10.76 9.21 -1.79
N GLU A 118 11.48 9.81 -2.72
CA GLU A 118 12.89 9.55 -2.98
C GLU A 118 13.65 10.89 -2.96
N ASN A 119 14.76 10.95 -2.27
CA ASN A 119 15.53 12.19 -2.13
C ASN A 119 14.67 13.39 -1.68
N ARG A 120 13.71 13.16 -0.79
CA ARG A 120 12.73 14.15 -0.29
C ARG A 120 11.80 14.73 -1.36
N GLN A 121 11.73 14.13 -2.54
CA GLN A 121 10.78 14.47 -3.59
C GLN A 121 9.76 13.36 -3.77
N ILE A 122 8.54 13.72 -4.11
CA ILE A 122 7.47 12.76 -4.37
C ILE A 122 7.63 12.28 -5.80
N THR A 123 7.91 10.98 -5.96
CA THR A 123 8.06 10.36 -7.28
C THR A 123 6.78 9.70 -7.75
N GLU A 124 5.90 9.28 -6.82
CA GLU A 124 4.66 8.59 -7.14
C GLU A 124 3.53 8.96 -6.20
N ALA A 125 2.31 9.03 -6.76
CA ALA A 125 1.05 9.08 -6.01
C ALA A 125 0.04 8.10 -6.61
N GLU A 126 -0.68 7.37 -5.77
CA GLU A 126 -1.70 6.41 -6.20
C GLU A 126 -2.94 6.55 -5.33
N TRP A 127 -4.03 7.00 -5.94
CA TRP A 127 -5.33 7.14 -5.31
C TRP A 127 -6.25 5.97 -5.64
N VAL A 128 -6.92 5.42 -4.64
CA VAL A 128 -8.08 4.54 -4.78
C VAL A 128 -9.22 5.18 -4.02
N ILE A 129 -10.25 5.59 -4.77
CA ILE A 129 -11.35 6.40 -4.24
C ILE A 129 -12.66 5.70 -4.52
N ALA A 130 -13.42 5.44 -3.46
CA ALA A 130 -14.79 4.97 -3.50
C ALA A 130 -15.75 6.16 -3.40
N ARG A 131 -16.58 6.33 -4.43
CA ARG A 131 -17.54 7.44 -4.55
C ARG A 131 -18.96 6.96 -4.43
N GLU A 132 -19.83 7.80 -3.87
CA GLU A 132 -21.26 7.56 -3.92
C GLU A 132 -21.75 7.47 -5.37
N GLY A 133 -22.64 6.53 -5.67
CA GLY A 133 -23.18 6.35 -7.02
C GLY A 133 -22.22 5.72 -8.04
N ALA A 134 -20.97 5.37 -7.65
CA ALA A 134 -20.10 4.59 -8.51
C ALA A 134 -20.68 3.19 -8.80
N ILE A 135 -20.25 2.57 -9.90
CA ILE A 135 -20.62 1.19 -10.20
C ILE A 135 -20.04 0.24 -9.15
N GLY A 136 -20.81 -0.77 -8.79
CA GLY A 136 -20.40 -1.85 -7.90
C GLY A 136 -19.97 -3.12 -8.66
N PRO A 137 -19.83 -4.24 -7.94
CA PRO A 137 -19.34 -5.49 -8.52
C PRO A 137 -20.22 -6.03 -9.66
N SER A 138 -21.50 -5.69 -9.73
CA SER A 138 -22.41 -6.09 -10.81
C SER A 138 -22.30 -5.24 -12.09
N GLY A 139 -21.44 -4.23 -12.13
CA GLY A 139 -21.34 -3.28 -13.23
C GLY A 139 -22.45 -2.23 -13.26
N THR A 140 -23.25 -2.15 -12.20
CA THR A 140 -24.30 -1.16 -12.01
C THR A 140 -24.14 -0.46 -10.67
N THR A 141 -24.84 0.64 -10.42
CA THR A 141 -24.86 1.31 -9.12
C THR A 141 -25.57 0.48 -8.04
N ALA A 142 -26.43 -0.46 -8.44
CA ALA A 142 -27.03 -1.41 -7.53
C ALA A 142 -25.93 -2.36 -6.98
N GLY A 143 -25.81 -2.43 -5.64
CA GLY A 143 -24.78 -3.24 -4.98
C GLY A 143 -23.46 -2.52 -4.78
N ASN A 144 -23.35 -1.24 -5.13
CA ASN A 144 -22.23 -0.41 -4.66
C ASN A 144 -22.12 -0.49 -3.13
N LEU A 145 -20.91 -0.75 -2.65
CA LEU A 145 -20.63 -0.92 -1.22
C LEU A 145 -20.37 0.41 -0.50
N TYR A 146 -20.40 1.54 -1.22
CA TYR A 146 -20.20 2.85 -0.59
C TYR A 146 -21.21 3.11 0.51
N ASN A 147 -20.72 3.40 1.71
CA ASN A 147 -21.51 3.70 2.90
C ASN A 147 -20.77 4.66 3.83
N LEU A 148 -20.97 5.95 3.62
CA LEU A 148 -20.34 6.98 4.44
C LEU A 148 -20.69 6.87 5.92
N ALA A 149 -21.96 6.62 6.23
CA ALA A 149 -22.43 6.49 7.62
C ALA A 149 -21.76 5.30 8.33
N GLY A 150 -21.58 4.18 7.62
CA GLY A 150 -20.88 3.01 8.14
C GLY A 150 -19.38 3.28 8.38
N PHE A 151 -18.71 4.01 7.50
CA PHE A 151 -17.30 4.40 7.70
C PHE A 151 -17.13 5.35 8.90
N ILE A 152 -18.09 6.26 9.10
CA ILE A 152 -18.10 7.17 10.25
C ILE A 152 -18.35 6.40 11.56
N ALA A 153 -19.25 5.42 11.53
CA ALA A 153 -19.60 4.61 12.70
C ALA A 153 -18.49 3.62 13.10
N GLU A 154 -17.73 3.12 12.12
CA GLU A 154 -16.59 2.23 12.33
C GLU A 154 -15.34 2.81 11.64
N PRO A 155 -14.69 3.83 12.20
CA PRO A 155 -13.50 4.41 11.60
C PRO A 155 -12.29 3.48 11.76
N PRO A 156 -11.29 3.55 10.85
CA PRO A 156 -10.03 2.84 11.04
C PRO A 156 -9.37 3.23 12.36
N PRO A 157 -8.69 2.29 13.06
CA PRO A 157 -8.01 2.58 14.31
C PRO A 157 -7.00 3.72 14.20
N ASP A 158 -6.94 4.57 15.22
CA ASP A 158 -5.88 5.54 15.45
C ASP A 158 -5.04 5.06 16.63
N ARG A 159 -3.86 4.51 16.35
CA ARG A 159 -3.10 3.83 17.38
C ARG A 159 -1.59 3.88 17.15
N THR A 160 -0.86 3.77 18.23
CA THR A 160 0.57 3.41 18.25
C THR A 160 0.72 2.18 19.14
N VAL A 161 1.35 1.14 18.63
CA VAL A 161 1.54 -0.12 19.35
C VAL A 161 2.86 -0.06 20.13
N PRO A 162 2.90 -0.48 21.40
CA PRO A 162 4.14 -0.54 22.19
C PRO A 162 5.21 -1.39 21.48
N GLN A 163 6.47 -0.96 21.54
CA GLN A 163 7.57 -1.57 20.78
C GLN A 163 7.70 -3.08 21.03
N ASN A 164 7.52 -3.53 22.26
CA ASN A 164 7.60 -4.94 22.66
C ASN A 164 6.42 -5.81 22.16
N GLN A 165 5.40 -5.20 21.55
CA GLN A 165 4.24 -5.88 20.98
C GLN A 165 4.24 -5.82 19.44
N ARG A 166 5.27 -5.21 18.83
CA ARG A 166 5.34 -5.03 17.40
C ARG A 166 5.89 -6.26 16.70
N ALA A 167 5.17 -6.74 15.70
CA ALA A 167 5.69 -7.67 14.70
C ALA A 167 6.67 -6.93 13.77
N SER A 168 7.61 -7.67 13.18
CA SER A 168 8.49 -7.12 12.16
C SER A 168 7.72 -6.83 10.85
N ARG A 169 8.34 -6.02 9.99
CA ARG A 169 7.81 -5.70 8.65
C ARG A 169 7.47 -6.95 7.83
N GLU A 170 8.38 -7.92 7.81
CA GLU A 170 8.24 -9.17 7.05
C GLU A 170 7.10 -10.03 7.60
N VAL A 171 6.94 -10.08 8.91
CA VAL A 171 5.85 -10.79 9.58
C VAL A 171 4.50 -10.15 9.22
N LEU A 172 4.41 -8.81 9.23
CA LEU A 172 3.20 -8.09 8.84
C LEU A 172 2.80 -8.39 7.39
N ILE A 173 3.77 -8.37 6.46
CA ILE A 173 3.54 -8.71 5.05
C ILE A 173 3.06 -10.16 4.92
N ALA A 174 3.70 -11.11 5.60
CA ALA A 174 3.30 -12.52 5.56
C ALA A 174 1.88 -12.74 6.10
N ILE A 175 1.48 -11.99 7.14
CA ILE A 175 0.13 -12.04 7.70
C ILE A 175 -0.90 -11.52 6.69
N ALA A 176 -0.68 -10.35 6.10
CA ALA A 176 -1.58 -9.79 5.08
C ALA A 176 -1.64 -10.68 3.83
N ASN A 177 -0.49 -11.24 3.41
CA ASN A 177 -0.48 -12.14 2.27
C ASN A 177 -1.30 -13.42 2.52
N SER A 178 -1.30 -13.96 3.76
CA SER A 178 -2.13 -15.12 4.09
C SER A 178 -3.62 -14.88 3.84
N TYR A 179 -4.08 -13.63 3.99
CA TYR A 179 -5.46 -13.27 3.67
C TYR A 179 -5.73 -13.35 2.17
N PHE A 180 -4.89 -12.75 1.34
CA PHE A 180 -5.05 -12.84 -0.11
C PHE A 180 -4.88 -14.27 -0.64
N ASP A 181 -4.02 -15.06 -0.03
CA ASP A 181 -3.89 -16.48 -0.36
C ASP A 181 -5.17 -17.26 0.00
N GLY A 182 -5.73 -17.01 1.19
CA GLY A 182 -7.01 -17.61 1.59
C GLY A 182 -8.16 -17.27 0.65
N LEU A 183 -8.23 -16.02 0.17
CA LEU A 183 -9.22 -15.61 -0.82
C LEU A 183 -9.03 -16.34 -2.17
N THR A 184 -7.78 -16.51 -2.61
CA THR A 184 -7.44 -17.12 -3.90
C THR A 184 -7.62 -18.64 -3.87
N THR A 185 -7.24 -19.28 -2.75
CA THR A 185 -7.39 -20.73 -2.56
C THR A 185 -8.77 -21.12 -2.06
N HIS A 186 -9.61 -20.16 -1.68
CA HIS A 186 -10.92 -20.34 -1.04
C HIS A 186 -10.83 -21.10 0.30
N ASP A 187 -9.71 -20.99 0.97
CA ASP A 187 -9.44 -21.63 2.26
C ASP A 187 -9.20 -20.59 3.36
N GLY A 188 -10.20 -20.37 4.21
CA GLY A 188 -10.10 -19.46 5.34
C GLY A 188 -9.20 -19.95 6.46
N SER A 189 -8.87 -21.26 6.51
CA SER A 189 -8.05 -21.82 7.58
C SER A 189 -6.60 -21.35 7.54
N ILE A 190 -6.10 -20.96 6.37
CA ILE A 190 -4.74 -20.45 6.18
C ILE A 190 -4.60 -18.97 6.57
N ILE A 191 -5.71 -18.25 6.73
CA ILE A 191 -5.72 -16.82 7.05
C ILE A 191 -5.30 -16.61 8.51
N LYS A 192 -4.23 -15.88 8.70
CA LYS A 192 -3.72 -15.51 10.03
C LYS A 192 -4.54 -14.35 10.62
N ALA A 193 -5.75 -14.64 11.04
CA ALA A 193 -6.66 -13.68 11.65
C ALA A 193 -7.18 -14.15 13.01
N HIS A 194 -7.61 -13.18 13.83
CA HIS A 194 -8.33 -13.48 15.05
C HIS A 194 -9.74 -14.00 14.73
N GLU A 195 -10.26 -14.80 15.63
CA GLU A 195 -11.70 -15.06 15.66
C GLU A 195 -12.45 -13.73 15.85
N GLY A 196 -13.53 -13.55 15.09
CA GLY A 196 -14.26 -12.29 15.07
C GLY A 196 -13.55 -11.13 14.35
N CYS A 197 -12.55 -11.42 13.52
CA CYS A 197 -11.94 -10.44 12.63
C CYS A 197 -13.01 -9.73 11.79
N THR A 198 -12.98 -8.39 11.74
CA THR A 198 -13.95 -7.58 11.00
C THR A 198 -13.39 -7.13 9.66
N ARG A 199 -14.29 -6.86 8.70
CA ARG A 199 -13.96 -6.25 7.42
C ARG A 199 -14.98 -5.20 7.04
N ASN A 200 -14.47 -4.02 6.67
CA ASN A 200 -15.22 -2.89 6.18
C ASN A 200 -14.75 -2.56 4.76
N GLU A 201 -15.65 -2.59 3.79
CA GLU A 201 -15.38 -2.34 2.38
C GLU A 201 -16.14 -1.11 1.91
N ASN A 202 -15.45 -0.03 1.55
CA ASN A 202 -16.05 1.25 1.17
C ASN A 202 -17.07 1.78 2.19
N GLY A 203 -16.83 1.54 3.49
CA GLY A 203 -17.71 1.91 4.57
C GLY A 203 -18.80 0.89 4.92
N THR A 204 -19.01 -0.14 4.11
CA THR A 204 -19.95 -1.21 4.42
C THR A 204 -19.27 -2.31 5.22
N HIS A 205 -19.85 -2.64 6.39
CA HIS A 205 -19.40 -3.79 7.19
C HIS A 205 -19.73 -5.10 6.47
N THR A 206 -18.73 -5.88 6.11
CA THR A 206 -18.89 -7.08 5.26
C THR A 206 -18.48 -8.39 5.95
N ALA A 207 -17.80 -8.35 7.09
CA ALA A 207 -17.45 -9.55 7.86
C ALA A 207 -17.25 -9.23 9.35
N GLY A 208 -17.45 -10.24 10.19
CA GLY A 208 -17.30 -10.19 11.65
C GLY A 208 -18.52 -9.66 12.41
N PRO A 209 -18.41 -9.57 13.75
CA PRO A 209 -19.44 -8.95 14.57
C PRO A 209 -19.71 -7.51 14.13
N ASN A 210 -20.97 -7.18 13.84
CA ASN A 210 -21.36 -5.82 13.44
C ASN A 210 -21.91 -5.06 14.65
N PRO A 211 -21.19 -4.05 15.19
CA PRO A 211 -21.65 -3.27 16.33
C PRO A 211 -22.93 -2.45 16.01
N ASN A 212 -23.19 -2.22 14.70
CA ASN A 212 -24.32 -1.42 14.21
C ASN A 212 -25.45 -2.28 13.62
N ALA A 213 -25.56 -3.56 13.96
CA ALA A 213 -26.51 -4.52 13.39
C ALA A 213 -28.00 -4.14 13.50
N GLY A 214 -28.35 -3.10 14.28
CA GLY A 214 -29.71 -2.58 14.44
C GLY A 214 -30.08 -1.39 13.55
N THR A 215 -29.14 -0.81 12.79
CA THR A 215 -29.31 0.49 12.12
C THR A 215 -29.51 0.40 10.60
N GLY A 216 -30.14 -0.66 10.09
CA GLY A 216 -30.48 -0.78 8.67
C GLY A 216 -29.30 -1.16 7.75
N ALA A 217 -28.15 -1.56 8.31
CA ALA A 217 -27.06 -2.10 7.55
C ALA A 217 -27.51 -3.38 6.82
N ARG A 218 -27.15 -3.54 5.56
CA ARG A 218 -27.38 -4.75 4.74
C ARG A 218 -26.61 -5.96 5.27
N GLY A 219 -26.97 -6.41 6.44
CA GLY A 219 -26.47 -7.60 7.12
C GLY A 219 -27.48 -7.95 8.16
N GLY A 220 -28.39 -8.87 7.84
CA GLY A 220 -29.41 -9.34 8.78
C GLY A 220 -28.81 -9.88 10.08
N PRO A 221 -29.62 -10.17 11.12
CA PRO A 221 -29.17 -10.60 12.45
C PRO A 221 -28.52 -11.97 12.55
N GLY A 222 -28.24 -12.63 11.43
CA GLY A 222 -27.42 -13.83 11.34
C GLY A 222 -26.02 -13.46 10.90
N GLY A 223 -25.08 -13.36 11.85
CA GLY A 223 -23.73 -12.90 11.64
C GLY A 223 -23.08 -13.47 10.38
N ARG A 224 -22.68 -12.60 9.45
CA ARG A 224 -21.67 -12.97 8.48
C ARG A 224 -20.48 -13.42 9.30
N GLY A 225 -19.98 -14.64 9.06
CA GLY A 225 -18.80 -15.12 9.77
C GLY A 225 -17.67 -14.10 9.70
N ASP A 226 -16.62 -14.30 10.42
CA ASP A 226 -15.46 -13.40 10.44
C ASP A 226 -14.75 -13.33 9.06
N CYS A 227 -13.67 -12.55 8.96
CA CYS A 227 -12.97 -12.32 7.69
C CYS A 227 -12.36 -13.58 7.06
N ARG A 228 -12.39 -14.74 7.74
CA ARG A 228 -11.97 -16.05 7.24
C ARG A 228 -13.13 -16.87 6.66
N SER A 229 -14.36 -16.41 6.82
CA SER A 229 -15.57 -17.21 6.57
C SER A 229 -16.10 -16.99 5.15
N ASN A 230 -16.91 -17.98 4.69
CA ASN A 230 -17.65 -17.89 3.42
C ASN A 230 -16.79 -17.78 2.15
N LEU A 231 -15.58 -18.31 2.16
CA LEU A 231 -14.66 -18.23 1.02
C LEU A 231 -14.90 -19.32 -0.04
N THR A 232 -15.54 -20.43 0.27
CA THR A 232 -15.74 -21.57 -0.66
C THR A 232 -16.36 -21.14 -1.99
N ASN A 233 -17.33 -20.22 -1.97
CA ASN A 233 -18.01 -19.72 -3.14
C ASN A 233 -17.54 -18.33 -3.54
N PHE A 234 -16.42 -17.86 -3.00
CA PHE A 234 -15.89 -16.54 -3.31
C PHE A 234 -15.50 -16.45 -4.80
N ASN A 235 -15.95 -15.43 -5.48
CA ASN A 235 -15.86 -15.33 -6.95
C ASN A 235 -14.57 -14.61 -7.39
N VAL A 236 -13.43 -15.05 -6.86
CA VAL A 236 -12.09 -14.57 -7.22
C VAL A 236 -11.25 -15.76 -7.61
N SER A 237 -10.59 -15.70 -8.76
CA SER A 237 -9.66 -16.74 -9.22
C SER A 237 -8.21 -16.36 -8.91
N LEU A 238 -7.90 -15.07 -8.93
CA LEU A 238 -6.55 -14.56 -8.73
C LEU A 238 -6.61 -13.14 -8.18
N ILE A 239 -5.68 -12.82 -7.29
CA ILE A 239 -5.39 -11.45 -6.89
C ILE A 239 -4.02 -11.11 -7.48
N SER A 240 -4.03 -10.31 -8.55
CA SER A 240 -2.82 -9.99 -9.33
C SER A 240 -2.19 -8.67 -8.88
N ALA A 241 -0.93 -8.49 -9.26
CA ALA A 241 -0.17 -7.29 -8.93
C ALA A 241 -0.19 -6.93 -7.43
N ARG A 242 -0.16 -7.94 -6.56
CA ARG A 242 -0.12 -7.74 -5.10
C ARG A 242 1.12 -6.96 -4.73
N ARG A 243 0.94 -5.88 -3.98
CA ARG A 243 2.01 -5.03 -3.46
C ARG A 243 1.67 -4.63 -2.04
N TYR A 244 2.70 -4.52 -1.17
CA TYR A 244 2.57 -4.00 0.19
C TYR A 244 3.49 -2.77 0.34
N PRO A 245 3.16 -1.66 -0.32
CA PRO A 245 4.07 -0.53 -0.43
C PRO A 245 4.29 0.22 0.89
N VAL A 246 3.31 0.24 1.77
CA VAL A 246 3.41 0.92 3.06
C VAL A 246 3.13 -0.08 4.18
N VAL A 247 4.14 -0.28 5.02
CA VAL A 247 4.08 -1.13 6.22
C VAL A 247 4.49 -0.29 7.42
N ASP A 248 3.52 0.22 8.14
CA ASP A 248 3.75 1.02 9.35
C ASP A 248 3.89 0.11 10.57
N VAL A 249 5.14 -0.21 10.91
CA VAL A 249 5.45 -1.09 12.05
C VAL A 249 5.03 -0.46 13.39
N GLU A 250 5.02 0.87 13.51
CA GLU A 250 4.61 1.52 14.75
C GLU A 250 3.11 1.43 14.99
N GLN A 251 2.32 1.48 13.93
CA GLN A 251 0.87 1.32 14.02
C GLN A 251 0.43 -0.14 13.84
N GLN A 252 1.35 -1.06 13.54
CA GLN A 252 1.05 -2.45 13.19
C GLN A 252 -0.05 -2.51 12.12
N ALA A 253 0.12 -1.68 11.08
CA ALA A 253 -0.81 -1.53 9.98
C ALA A 253 -0.06 -1.54 8.65
N LEU A 254 -0.68 -2.12 7.63
CA LEU A 254 -0.12 -2.13 6.28
C LEU A 254 -1.24 -2.09 5.25
N VAL A 255 -0.92 -1.60 4.06
CA VAL A 255 -1.84 -1.63 2.92
C VAL A 255 -1.36 -2.60 1.86
N GLY A 256 -2.26 -3.49 1.43
CA GLY A 256 -2.13 -4.33 0.26
C GLY A 256 -2.88 -3.72 -0.93
N PHE A 257 -2.17 -3.51 -2.03
CA PHE A 257 -2.78 -3.18 -3.31
C PHE A 257 -2.88 -4.43 -4.17
N GLY A 258 -3.96 -4.54 -4.93
CA GLY A 258 -4.17 -5.66 -5.84
C GLY A 258 -5.37 -5.47 -6.74
N ILE A 259 -5.54 -6.43 -7.64
CA ILE A 259 -6.69 -6.50 -8.54
C ILE A 259 -7.30 -7.87 -8.38
N PHE A 260 -8.58 -7.91 -8.03
CA PHE A 260 -9.33 -9.15 -8.00
C PHE A 260 -9.77 -9.52 -9.41
N LEU A 261 -9.19 -10.58 -9.94
CA LEU A 261 -9.63 -11.23 -11.16
C LEU A 261 -10.68 -12.28 -10.81
N ARG A 262 -11.81 -12.19 -11.50
CA ARG A 262 -12.97 -13.04 -11.21
C ARG A 262 -12.84 -14.41 -11.87
N LYS A 263 -13.59 -15.39 -11.36
CA LYS A 263 -13.70 -16.72 -11.97
C LYS A 263 -14.27 -16.61 -13.39
N PRO A 264 -13.82 -17.44 -14.33
CA PRO A 264 -14.41 -17.50 -15.67
C PRO A 264 -15.93 -17.72 -15.64
N GLY A 265 -16.65 -17.09 -16.55
CA GLY A 265 -18.11 -17.22 -16.65
C GLY A 265 -18.92 -16.34 -15.70
N THR A 266 -18.27 -15.54 -14.85
CA THR A 266 -18.96 -14.54 -14.03
C THR A 266 -19.19 -13.23 -14.78
N THR A 267 -20.28 -12.55 -14.45
CA THR A 267 -20.58 -11.18 -14.90
C THR A 267 -20.03 -10.13 -13.95
N LEU A 268 -19.43 -10.54 -12.81
CA LEU A 268 -18.91 -9.60 -11.83
C LEU A 268 -17.69 -8.86 -12.36
N MET A 269 -17.66 -7.57 -12.10
CA MET A 269 -16.54 -6.70 -12.43
C MET A 269 -15.30 -7.08 -11.64
N ARG A 270 -14.12 -6.96 -12.26
CA ARG A 270 -12.86 -6.92 -11.51
C ARG A 270 -12.86 -5.71 -10.57
N ASN A 271 -12.07 -5.74 -9.50
CA ASN A 271 -11.90 -4.56 -8.67
C ASN A 271 -10.43 -4.25 -8.44
N LEU A 272 -10.13 -2.97 -8.43
CA LEU A 272 -8.90 -2.39 -7.90
C LEU A 272 -9.14 -2.13 -6.42
N LEU A 273 -8.22 -2.56 -5.56
CA LEU A 273 -8.35 -2.38 -4.13
C LEU A 273 -7.06 -1.84 -3.50
N ALA A 274 -7.26 -1.08 -2.44
CA ALA A 274 -6.28 -0.79 -1.42
C ALA A 274 -6.86 -1.30 -0.09
N GLU A 275 -6.32 -2.39 0.40
CA GLU A 275 -6.84 -3.12 1.56
C GLU A 275 -5.90 -2.97 2.74
N TRP A 276 -6.38 -2.35 3.80
CA TRP A 276 -5.66 -2.07 5.03
C TRP A 276 -5.86 -3.17 6.04
N PHE A 277 -4.75 -3.69 6.55
CA PHE A 277 -4.72 -4.71 7.59
C PHE A 277 -4.20 -4.11 8.88
N PHE A 278 -4.96 -4.26 9.96
CA PHE A 278 -4.54 -3.91 11.31
C PHE A 278 -4.29 -5.19 12.09
N VAL A 279 -3.06 -5.33 12.58
CA VAL A 279 -2.54 -6.58 13.14
C VAL A 279 -2.29 -6.43 14.64
N ASP A 280 -2.81 -7.37 15.42
CA ASP A 280 -2.54 -7.54 16.84
C ASP A 280 -2.04 -8.95 17.10
N ASN A 281 -1.01 -9.12 17.92
CA ASN A 281 -0.50 -10.44 18.31
C ASN A 281 -0.30 -11.38 17.11
N ASN A 282 0.32 -10.86 16.04
CA ASN A 282 0.60 -11.57 14.79
C ASN A 282 -0.64 -12.14 14.07
N LYS A 283 -1.80 -11.51 14.23
CA LYS A 283 -3.04 -11.86 13.55
C LYS A 283 -3.80 -10.62 13.12
N ILE A 284 -4.49 -10.70 11.99
CA ILE A 284 -5.37 -9.64 11.50
C ILE A 284 -6.52 -9.48 12.50
N ARG A 285 -6.70 -8.25 13.00
CA ARG A 285 -7.84 -7.88 13.85
C ARG A 285 -8.96 -7.29 13.01
N ASN A 286 -8.61 -6.39 12.14
CA ASN A 286 -9.57 -5.62 11.34
C ASN A 286 -9.01 -5.37 9.95
N ILE A 287 -9.92 -5.23 8.97
CA ILE A 287 -9.62 -4.90 7.58
C ILE A 287 -10.49 -3.72 7.15
N TRP A 288 -9.89 -2.72 6.49
CA TRP A 288 -10.60 -1.65 5.76
C TRP A 288 -10.14 -1.62 4.32
N ALA A 289 -11.08 -1.55 3.39
CA ALA A 289 -10.76 -1.48 1.97
C ALA A 289 -11.38 -0.25 1.31
N SER A 290 -10.56 0.46 0.52
CA SER A 290 -11.04 1.34 -0.53
C SER A 290 -11.03 0.56 -1.83
N MET A 291 -12.19 0.44 -2.48
CA MET A 291 -12.35 -0.38 -3.68
C MET A 291 -12.99 0.41 -4.81
N PHE A 292 -12.50 0.19 -6.01
CA PHE A 292 -13.02 0.72 -7.25
C PHE A 292 -13.24 -0.43 -8.25
N TYR A 293 -14.33 -0.38 -9.01
CA TYR A 293 -14.71 -1.39 -9.99
C TYR A 293 -14.51 -0.84 -11.40
N PRO A 294 -13.30 -1.00 -12.00
CA PRO A 294 -13.03 -0.52 -13.34
C PRO A 294 -13.80 -1.33 -14.38
N THR A 295 -14.26 -0.68 -15.44
CA THR A 295 -14.77 -1.33 -16.64
C THR A 295 -13.64 -2.12 -17.31
N ASN A 296 -13.99 -3.10 -18.15
CA ASN A 296 -13.00 -4.01 -18.75
C ASN A 296 -12.06 -3.32 -19.74
N ASP A 297 -12.45 -2.18 -20.27
CA ASP A 297 -11.66 -1.33 -21.18
C ASP A 297 -10.64 -0.44 -20.45
N LEU A 298 -10.81 -0.22 -19.13
CA LEU A 298 -9.82 0.54 -18.37
C LEU A 298 -8.53 -0.28 -18.16
N PRO A 299 -7.37 0.34 -18.34
CA PRO A 299 -6.11 -0.33 -18.08
C PRO A 299 -5.97 -0.70 -16.60
N VAL A 300 -5.27 -1.79 -16.33
CA VAL A 300 -4.79 -2.14 -15.00
C VAL A 300 -3.63 -1.20 -14.65
N PRO A 301 -3.61 -0.58 -13.45
CA PRO A 301 -2.47 0.24 -13.06
C PRO A 301 -1.20 -0.60 -13.08
N ASN A 302 -0.25 -0.18 -13.88
CA ASN A 302 1.05 -0.83 -14.00
C ASN A 302 2.07 -0.10 -13.11
N TRP A 303 2.00 -0.37 -11.81
CA TRP A 303 3.00 0.06 -10.86
C TRP A 303 4.08 -1.02 -10.75
N PRO A 304 5.37 -0.64 -10.77
CA PRO A 304 6.44 -1.60 -10.63
C PRO A 304 6.36 -2.29 -9.26
N PRO A 305 6.76 -3.56 -9.20
CA PRO A 305 6.97 -4.22 -7.93
C PRO A 305 8.09 -3.51 -7.18
N TYR A 306 7.93 -3.38 -5.87
CA TYR A 306 9.00 -2.91 -5.00
C TYR A 306 9.79 -4.11 -4.49
N GLU A 307 11.11 -4.03 -4.52
CA GLU A 307 11.97 -5.07 -3.97
C GLU A 307 11.55 -5.39 -2.52
N GLY A 308 11.46 -6.68 -2.21
CA GLY A 308 11.06 -7.18 -0.89
C GLY A 308 9.58 -7.10 -0.58
N ASN A 309 8.74 -6.54 -1.45
CA ASN A 309 7.29 -6.43 -1.26
C ASN A 309 6.49 -7.42 -2.10
N PHE A 310 7.14 -8.33 -2.81
CA PHE A 310 6.49 -9.46 -3.46
C PHE A 310 6.45 -10.63 -2.48
N PRO A 311 5.27 -10.98 -1.96
CA PRO A 311 5.15 -12.25 -1.29
C PRO A 311 5.31 -13.35 -2.34
N VAL A 312 6.35 -14.14 -2.23
CA VAL A 312 6.43 -15.40 -2.95
C VAL A 312 5.45 -16.33 -2.24
N ALA A 313 4.48 -16.88 -2.96
CA ALA A 313 3.58 -17.88 -2.39
C ALA A 313 4.42 -18.96 -1.69
N ALA A 314 3.97 -19.43 -0.51
CA ALA A 314 4.75 -20.34 0.33
C ALA A 314 5.22 -21.60 -0.42
N GLU A 315 4.43 -22.06 -1.39
CA GLU A 315 4.76 -23.18 -2.27
C GLU A 315 5.96 -22.89 -3.19
N PHE A 316 6.17 -21.65 -3.62
CA PHE A 316 7.33 -21.25 -4.43
C PHE A 316 8.55 -20.95 -3.56
N ALA A 317 8.33 -20.41 -2.35
CA ALA A 317 9.41 -20.20 -1.38
C ALA A 317 10.01 -21.54 -0.93
N ALA A 318 9.19 -22.57 -0.75
CA ALA A 318 9.63 -23.92 -0.42
C ALA A 318 10.47 -24.57 -1.55
N ARG A 319 10.19 -24.25 -2.82
CA ARG A 319 10.94 -24.74 -3.98
C ARG A 319 12.24 -23.98 -4.21
N ALA A 320 12.33 -22.74 -3.78
CA ALA A 320 13.51 -21.89 -3.91
C ALA A 320 14.55 -22.13 -2.78
N ALA A 321 14.18 -22.82 -1.70
CA ALA A 321 15.12 -23.20 -0.66
C ALA A 321 16.14 -24.20 -1.27
N PRO A 322 17.45 -23.94 -1.16
CA PRO A 322 18.45 -24.90 -1.64
C PRO A 322 18.19 -26.23 -0.93
N ALA A 323 18.17 -27.33 -1.71
CA ALA A 323 18.04 -28.67 -1.17
C ALA A 323 19.11 -28.82 -0.08
N ALA A 324 18.68 -29.11 1.16
CA ALA A 324 19.60 -29.34 2.25
C ALA A 324 20.64 -30.37 1.79
N ALA A 325 21.92 -29.99 1.80
CA ALA A 325 22.98 -30.87 1.41
C ALA A 325 22.85 -32.19 2.18
N GLY A 326 22.50 -33.25 1.47
CA GLY A 326 22.37 -34.58 2.06
C GLY A 326 23.68 -34.95 2.76
N PRO A 327 23.64 -35.79 3.82
CA PRO A 327 24.79 -36.19 4.55
C PRO A 327 25.79 -36.82 3.56
N GLY A 328 27.00 -36.25 3.50
CA GLY A 328 28.08 -36.67 2.60
C GLY A 328 28.30 -38.16 2.77
N ARG A 329 28.15 -38.91 1.68
CA ARG A 329 28.59 -40.31 1.62
C ARG A 329 30.10 -40.33 1.87
N GLY A 330 30.44 -40.80 3.05
CA GLY A 330 31.83 -41.04 3.39
C GLY A 330 32.49 -41.91 2.32
N ALA A 331 33.59 -41.41 1.76
CA ALA A 331 34.49 -42.17 0.88
C ALA A 331 35.10 -43.27 1.73
N GLY A 332 34.59 -44.51 1.61
CA GLY A 332 35.25 -45.70 2.07
C GLY A 332 36.52 -45.92 1.21
N ARG A 333 37.66 -45.86 1.85
CA ARG A 333 38.93 -46.39 1.31
C ARG A 333 38.83 -47.91 1.29
N GLN A 334 39.13 -48.51 0.16
CA GLN A 334 40.01 -49.65 0.03
C GLN A 334 40.83 -49.49 -1.23
#